data_f9bbf59a3ec4727d9d8d3a08a64b6643
#
_entry.id   f9bbf59a3ec4727d9d8d3a08a64b6643
#
_cell.length_a   1.000
_cell.length_b   1.000
_cell.length_c   1.000
_cell.angle_alpha   90.00
_cell.angle_beta   90.00
_cell.angle_gamma   90.00
#
_symmetry.space_group_name_H-M   'P 1'
#
loop_
_entity.id
_entity.type
_entity.pdbx_description
1 polymer ?
#
loop_
_entity_poly.entity_id
_entity_poly.type
_entity_poly.pdbx_seq_one_letter_code
_entity_poly.pdbx_strand_id
1 'polypeptide(L)'
;MQVKIGLLLAAVLASGSSFAADAYKVSTSVFKDGELIASPVMLVNAEEMASITIGTDFEYNLTVKPSNEHTAKVITIVKAGDNLTEHETTVAYDKEATVDNGNDKLTLLVRKIAS
;
A
#
# COMPACT_ATOMS: atom_id res chain seq x y z
N MET A 1 11.71 -10.39 13.04
CA MET A 1 11.94 -10.05 12.15
C MET A 1 11.22 -9.11 11.58
N GLN A 2 10.37 -9.02 11.56
CA GLN A 2 9.61 -8.26 11.02
C GLN A 2 9.72 -6.91 11.32
N VAL A 3 10.23 -6.64 12.25
CA VAL A 3 10.24 -5.36 12.58
C VAL A 3 10.78 -4.48 11.65
N LYS A 4 11.55 -4.85 10.77
CA LYS A 4 12.05 -4.02 9.91
C LYS A 4 11.09 -3.36 9.10
N ILE A 5 10.00 -3.83 8.97
CA ILE A 5 9.05 -3.26 8.14
C ILE A 5 8.82 -1.82 8.46
N GLY A 6 8.79 -1.51 9.67
CA GLY A 6 8.50 -0.16 10.00
C GLY A 6 9.48 0.83 9.52
N LEU A 7 10.67 0.38 9.28
CA LEU A 7 11.63 1.30 8.90
C LEU A 7 11.42 1.88 7.57
N LEU A 8 10.80 1.16 6.74
CA LEU A 8 10.65 1.64 5.42
C LEU A 8 9.80 2.84 5.31
N LEU A 9 9.00 3.04 6.28
CA LEU A 9 8.16 4.17 6.23
C LEU A 9 8.88 5.46 6.18
N ALA A 10 9.97 5.49 6.79
CA ALA A 10 10.67 6.72 6.86
C ALA A 10 11.09 7.18 5.50
N ALA A 11 11.41 6.26 4.69
CA ALA A 11 11.86 6.62 3.39
C ALA A 11 10.76 7.26 2.58
N VAL A 12 9.61 6.78 2.77
CA VAL A 12 8.52 7.31 2.00
C VAL A 12 8.28 8.74 2.36
N LEU A 13 8.38 9.03 3.61
CA LEU A 13 8.11 10.34 4.00
C LEU A 13 9.03 11.33 3.43
N ALA A 14 10.22 10.95 3.33
CA ALA A 14 11.16 11.88 2.91
C ALA A 14 10.82 12.54 1.64
N SER A 15 10.17 11.84 0.81
CA SER A 15 9.95 12.41 -0.44
C SER A 15 8.87 13.40 -0.43
N GLY A 16 8.17 13.47 0.53
CA GLY A 16 7.08 14.23 0.39
C GLY A 16 7.17 15.58 0.31
N SER A 17 7.52 16.00 0.62
CA SER A 17 7.59 17.20 0.60
C SER A 17 6.71 18.05 0.21
N SER A 18 6.54 18.39 -0.29
CA SER A 18 6.15 19.42 -0.69
C SER A 18 4.97 19.84 -0.56
N PHE A 19 4.32 20.18 -1.01
CA PHE A 19 3.36 20.93 -0.83
C PHE A 19 2.17 20.47 -0.96
N ALA A 20 1.44 20.81 -1.14
CA ALA A 20 0.15 20.71 -1.11
C ALA A 20 -0.41 19.49 -1.54
N ALA A 21 0.22 18.55 -1.82
CA ALA A 21 -0.33 17.31 -2.28
C ALA A 21 -1.11 16.64 -1.18
N ASP A 22 -2.13 15.93 -1.56
CA ASP A 22 -2.87 15.13 -0.60
C ASP A 22 -1.98 14.01 -0.11
N ALA A 23 -2.12 13.69 1.12
CA ALA A 23 -1.34 12.61 1.71
C ALA A 23 -2.29 11.59 2.32
N TYR A 24 -1.88 10.33 2.27
CA TYR A 24 -2.71 9.24 2.72
C TYR A 24 -1.93 8.28 3.59
N LYS A 25 -2.61 7.71 4.54
CA LYS A 25 -2.04 6.66 5.34
C LYS A 25 -2.68 5.38 4.82
N VAL A 26 -1.89 4.46 4.35
CA VAL A 26 -2.39 3.22 3.81
C VAL A 26 -1.94 2.09 4.70
N SER A 27 -2.90 1.44 5.33
CA SER A 27 -2.61 0.29 6.18
C SER A 27 -2.90 -0.94 5.34
N THR A 28 -1.96 -1.82 5.23
CA THR A 28 -2.10 -3.01 4.42
C THR A 28 -1.85 -4.24 5.27
N SER A 29 -2.64 -5.28 5.07
CA SER A 29 -2.32 -6.57 5.65
C SER A 29 -2.05 -7.51 4.49
N VAL A 30 -0.94 -8.20 4.54
CA VAL A 30 -0.54 -9.09 3.46
C VAL A 30 -0.65 -10.52 3.96
N PHE A 31 -1.46 -11.33 3.27
CA PHE A 31 -1.64 -12.72 3.63
C PHE A 31 -1.12 -13.59 2.52
N LYS A 32 -0.45 -14.64 2.89
CA LYS A 32 0.01 -15.61 1.92
C LYS A 32 -0.47 -16.97 2.40
N ASP A 33 -1.19 -17.67 1.57
CA ASP A 33 -1.77 -18.97 1.92
C ASP A 33 -2.58 -18.89 3.20
N GLY A 34 -3.28 -17.79 3.38
CA GLY A 34 -4.14 -17.64 4.55
C GLY A 34 -3.43 -17.15 5.79
N GLU A 35 -2.13 -16.94 5.71
CA GLU A 35 -1.38 -16.56 6.88
C GLU A 35 -0.90 -15.12 6.74
N LEU A 36 -1.04 -14.34 7.79
CA LEU A 36 -0.60 -12.95 7.77
C LEU A 36 0.91 -12.90 7.81
N ILE A 37 1.53 -12.33 6.81
CA ILE A 37 2.97 -12.25 6.79
C ILE A 37 3.50 -10.85 7.03
N ALA A 38 2.69 -9.85 6.87
CA ALA A 38 3.14 -8.48 7.12
C ALA A 38 1.96 -7.54 7.20
N SER A 39 2.13 -6.46 7.94
CA SER A 39 1.10 -5.45 8.08
C SER A 39 1.72 -4.06 7.95
N PRO A 40 2.22 -3.71 6.80
CA PRO A 40 2.89 -2.43 6.66
C PRO A 40 1.91 -1.27 6.67
N VAL A 41 2.37 -0.15 7.16
CA VAL A 41 1.63 1.09 7.13
C VAL A 41 2.52 2.08 6.38
N MET A 42 1.98 2.70 5.35
CA MET A 42 2.75 3.59 4.52
C MET A 42 2.09 4.94 4.47
N LEU A 43 2.91 5.98 4.42
CA LEU A 43 2.41 7.33 4.21
C LEU A 43 2.80 7.67 2.79
N VAL A 44 1.83 7.98 1.96
CA VAL A 44 2.08 8.20 0.55
C VAL A 44 1.41 9.49 0.09
N ASN A 45 1.98 10.09 -0.92
CA ASN A 45 1.37 11.27 -1.54
C ASN A 45 0.57 10.82 -2.74
N ALA A 46 -0.43 11.59 -3.08
CA ALA A 46 -1.27 11.27 -4.22
C ALA A 46 -0.44 11.10 -5.47
N GLU A 47 -0.73 10.06 -6.19
CA GLU A 47 -0.10 9.78 -7.48
C GLU A 47 1.39 9.52 -7.46
N GLU A 48 1.96 9.28 -6.31
CA GLU A 48 3.35 8.89 -6.21
C GLU A 48 3.44 7.45 -5.77
N MET A 49 4.28 6.69 -6.40
CA MET A 49 4.42 5.29 -6.06
C MET A 49 5.30 5.13 -4.84
N ALA A 50 4.86 4.31 -3.92
CA ALA A 50 5.63 3.97 -2.74
C ALA A 50 5.95 2.49 -2.81
N SER A 51 7.08 2.10 -2.30
CA SER A 51 7.53 0.71 -2.36
C SER A 51 7.98 0.23 -1.01
N ILE A 52 7.75 -1.02 -0.74
CA ILE A 52 8.22 -1.61 0.49
C ILE A 52 8.65 -3.04 0.17
N THR A 53 9.77 -3.45 0.73
CA THR A 53 10.26 -4.80 0.53
C THR A 53 10.12 -5.55 1.84
N ILE A 54 9.55 -6.72 1.78
CA ILE A 54 9.32 -7.53 2.94
C ILE A 54 10.12 -8.81 2.78
N GLY A 55 11.12 -8.98 3.61
CA GLY A 55 12.00 -10.13 3.49
C GLY A 55 12.86 -10.01 2.24
N THR A 56 13.16 -11.10 1.59
CA THR A 56 14.03 -11.07 0.44
C THR A 56 13.28 -11.32 -0.85
N ASP A 57 12.09 -11.88 -0.78
CA ASP A 57 11.38 -12.28 -1.96
C ASP A 57 10.08 -11.57 -2.21
N PHE A 58 9.70 -10.63 -1.39
CA PHE A 58 8.40 -9.99 -1.53
C PHE A 58 8.57 -8.48 -1.65
N GLU A 59 8.03 -7.92 -2.71
CA GLU A 59 8.08 -6.48 -2.91
C GLU A 59 6.69 -5.99 -3.22
N TYR A 60 6.30 -4.86 -2.64
CA TYR A 60 4.95 -4.36 -2.76
C TYR A 60 5.03 -2.89 -3.13
N ASN A 61 4.43 -2.52 -4.24
CA ASN A 61 4.38 -1.15 -4.69
C ASN A 61 2.94 -0.68 -4.70
N LEU A 62 2.75 0.57 -4.35
CA LEU A 62 1.43 1.10 -4.17
C LEU A 62 1.33 2.52 -4.69
N THR A 63 0.28 2.83 -5.42
CA THR A 63 0.00 4.19 -5.86
C THR A 63 -1.45 4.50 -5.57
N VAL A 64 -1.72 5.64 -4.93
CA VAL A 64 -3.08 6.07 -4.64
C VAL A 64 -3.42 7.21 -5.59
N LYS A 65 -4.48 7.04 -6.37
CA LYS A 65 -4.94 8.06 -7.28
C LYS A 65 -6.33 8.49 -6.85
N PRO A 66 -6.48 9.66 -6.27
CA PRO A 66 -7.80 10.07 -5.82
C PRO A 66 -8.76 10.21 -6.98
N SER A 67 -9.96 9.71 -6.80
CA SER A 67 -10.98 9.77 -7.81
C SER A 67 -11.98 10.85 -7.50
N ASN A 68 -12.39 10.95 -6.27
CA ASN A 68 -13.30 12.01 -5.85
C ASN A 68 -13.13 12.18 -4.35
N GLU A 69 -14.03 12.88 -3.71
CA GLU A 69 -13.86 13.16 -2.30
C GLU A 69 -14.01 11.95 -1.41
N HIS A 70 -14.58 10.90 -1.92
CA HIS A 70 -14.90 9.75 -1.09
C HIS A 70 -14.15 8.48 -1.48
N THR A 71 -13.56 8.45 -2.65
CA THR A 71 -12.92 7.22 -3.12
C THR A 71 -11.61 7.51 -3.82
N ALA A 72 -10.79 6.50 -3.91
CA ALA A 72 -9.54 6.57 -4.65
C ALA A 72 -9.30 5.25 -5.37
N LYS A 73 -8.54 5.32 -6.44
CA LYS A 73 -8.14 4.12 -7.13
C LYS A 73 -6.75 3.77 -6.61
N VAL A 74 -6.57 2.55 -6.22
CA VAL A 74 -5.29 2.10 -5.68
C VAL A 74 -4.72 1.07 -6.63
N ILE A 75 -3.52 1.32 -7.09
CA ILE A 75 -2.84 0.38 -7.97
C ILE A 75 -1.78 -0.30 -7.12
N THR A 76 -1.84 -1.62 -7.04
CA THR A 76 -0.88 -2.38 -6.27
C THR A 76 -0.14 -3.31 -7.20
N ILE A 77 1.16 -3.40 -7.01
CA ILE A 77 1.99 -4.32 -7.75
C ILE A 77 2.71 -5.17 -6.73
N VAL A 78 2.48 -6.47 -6.78
CA VAL A 78 3.05 -7.39 -5.82
C VAL A 78 4.00 -8.31 -6.56
N LYS A 79 5.23 -8.35 -6.11
CA LYS A 79 6.21 -9.25 -6.68
C LYS A 79 6.58 -10.25 -5.61
N ALA A 80 6.29 -11.50 -5.83
CA ALA A 80 6.58 -12.54 -4.88
C ALA A 80 7.35 -13.61 -5.62
N GLY A 81 8.64 -13.69 -5.35
CA GLY A 81 9.50 -14.59 -6.07
C GLY A 81 9.56 -14.16 -7.53
N ASP A 82 9.18 -15.03 -8.42
CA ASP A 82 9.16 -14.74 -9.82
C ASP A 82 7.81 -14.26 -10.32
N ASN A 83 6.84 -14.18 -9.47
CA ASN A 83 5.51 -13.77 -9.88
C ASN A 83 5.30 -12.29 -9.67
N LEU A 84 4.75 -11.65 -10.69
CA LEU A 84 4.44 -10.23 -10.61
C LEU A 84 2.97 -10.09 -10.90
N THR A 85 2.25 -9.46 -10.00
CA THR A 85 0.82 -9.27 -10.16
C THR A 85 0.45 -7.83 -9.94
N GLU A 86 -0.38 -7.30 -10.80
CA GLU A 86 -0.82 -5.92 -10.67
C GLU A 86 -2.33 -5.90 -10.54
N HIS A 87 -2.83 -5.14 -9.59
CA HIS A 87 -4.25 -4.99 -9.38
C HIS A 87 -4.61 -3.51 -9.27
N GLU A 88 -5.80 -3.19 -9.76
CA GLU A 88 -6.30 -1.85 -9.65
C GLU A 88 -7.64 -1.96 -8.95
N THR A 89 -7.81 -1.29 -7.86
CA THR A 89 -8.99 -1.41 -7.02
C THR A 89 -9.48 -0.04 -6.62
N THR A 90 -10.77 0.17 -6.66
CA THR A 90 -11.34 1.42 -6.17
C THR A 90 -11.74 1.20 -4.72
N VAL A 91 -11.27 2.06 -3.85
CA VAL A 91 -11.55 1.93 -2.42
C VAL A 91 -12.22 3.19 -1.91
N ALA A 92 -13.06 3.03 -0.92
CA ALA A 92 -13.64 4.17 -0.24
C ALA A 92 -12.72 4.48 0.93
N TYR A 93 -12.52 5.78 1.20
CA TYR A 93 -11.67 6.14 2.32
C TYR A 93 -12.26 5.63 3.62
N ASP A 94 -11.40 5.22 4.50
CA ASP A 94 -11.77 4.73 5.83
C ASP A 94 -12.58 3.42 5.80
N LYS A 95 -12.54 2.72 4.69
CA LYS A 95 -13.18 1.42 4.61
C LYS A 95 -12.21 0.40 4.06
N GLU A 96 -12.17 -0.74 4.68
CA GLU A 96 -11.25 -1.78 4.27
C GLU A 96 -11.67 -2.41 2.95
N ALA A 97 -10.74 -2.61 2.07
CA ALA A 97 -10.98 -3.28 0.81
C ALA A 97 -10.06 -4.49 0.72
N THR A 98 -10.48 -5.49 0.00
CA THR A 98 -9.70 -6.72 -0.12
C THR A 98 -9.34 -6.94 -1.58
N VAL A 99 -8.09 -7.25 -1.84
CA VAL A 99 -7.62 -7.61 -3.15
C VAL A 99 -7.17 -9.06 -3.06
N ASP A 100 -7.86 -9.94 -3.79
CA ASP A 100 -7.61 -11.34 -3.68
C ASP A 100 -6.87 -11.80 -4.93
N ASN A 101 -5.77 -12.47 -4.75
CA ASN A 101 -4.95 -12.87 -5.84
C ASN A 101 -4.69 -14.37 -5.79
N GLY A 102 -5.70 -15.12 -5.49
CA GLY A 102 -5.51 -16.58 -5.40
C GLY A 102 -4.98 -16.94 -4.04
N ASN A 103 -3.73 -17.33 -3.98
CA ASN A 103 -3.16 -17.72 -2.71
C ASN A 103 -2.76 -16.54 -1.88
N ASP A 104 -2.66 -15.37 -2.46
CA ASP A 104 -2.25 -14.18 -1.75
C ASP A 104 -3.41 -13.23 -1.63
N LYS A 105 -3.47 -12.51 -0.56
CA LYS A 105 -4.55 -11.58 -0.34
C LYS A 105 -4.02 -10.35 0.34
N LEU A 106 -4.51 -9.21 -0.07
CA LEU A 106 -4.15 -7.95 0.57
C LEU A 106 -5.41 -7.30 1.08
N THR A 107 -5.37 -6.74 2.28
CA THR A 107 -6.45 -5.87 2.69
C THR A 107 -5.86 -4.47 2.79
N LEU A 108 -6.61 -3.49 2.36
CA LEU A 108 -6.15 -2.12 2.29
C LEU A 108 -7.11 -1.21 3.01
N LEU A 109 -6.56 -0.28 3.76
CA LEU A 109 -7.38 0.75 4.37
C LEU A 109 -6.69 2.07 4.08
N VAL A 110 -7.32 2.93 3.29
CA VAL A 110 -6.75 4.19 2.88
C VAL A 110 -7.43 5.31 3.66
N ARG A 111 -6.62 6.14 4.30
CA ARG A 111 -7.13 7.21 5.10
C ARG A 111 -6.48 8.51 4.68
N LYS A 112 -7.26 9.54 4.48
CA LYS A 112 -6.74 10.80 4.05
C LYS A 112 -6.25 11.54 5.27
N ILE A 113 -5.00 11.96 5.27
CA ILE A 113 -4.47 12.60 6.46
C ILE A 113 -4.08 14.05 6.23
N ALA A 114 -3.98 14.49 5.01
CA ALA A 114 -3.67 15.88 4.77
C ALA A 114 -4.11 16.24 3.39
N SER A 115 -4.42 17.49 3.18
CA SER A 115 -4.80 17.93 1.85
C SER A 115 -4.49 19.42 1.67
#